data_944219ca56cabc375085e2541704027d
#
_entry.id   944219ca56cabc375085e2541704027d
#
_cell.length_a   1.000
_cell.length_b   1.000
_cell.length_c   1.000
_cell.angle_alpha   90.00
_cell.angle_beta   90.00
_cell.angle_gamma   90.00
#
_symmetry.space_group_name_H-M   'P 1'
#
loop_
_entity.id
_entity.type
_entity.pdbx_description
1 polymer ?
#
loop_
_entity_poly.entity_id
_entity_poly.type
_entity_poly.pdbx_seq_one_letter_code
_entity_poly.pdbx_strand_id
1 'polypeptide(L)'
;MSANASEPDSRPAVFDEKVAGEQQVEPSDWMPEAYRKNALRQMSQHAHSEVIGMQPEGSWITRAPTLRRKAILMAKVQDEGGHGLYLYSAAETLGTSRDELIEAMHQGRAKYASIFNYPALTWADIGAIGWLVDGAAI
;
A
#
# COMPACT_ATOMS: atom_id res chain seq x y z
N MET A 1 -43.14 3.36 -33.38
CA MET A 1 -42.08 3.81 -32.47
C MET A 1 -41.50 2.55 -31.83
N SER A 2 -40.39 2.04 -32.37
CA SER A 2 -39.68 0.88 -31.79
C SER A 2 -38.82 1.38 -30.64
N ALA A 3 -39.13 0.94 -29.44
CA ALA A 3 -38.24 1.09 -28.29
C ALA A 3 -36.99 0.25 -28.54
N ASN A 4 -35.87 0.93 -28.71
CA ASN A 4 -34.57 0.29 -28.79
C ASN A 4 -34.25 -0.26 -27.38
N ALA A 5 -34.49 -1.53 -27.14
CA ALA A 5 -34.05 -2.20 -25.92
C ALA A 5 -32.52 -2.21 -25.99
N SER A 6 -31.85 -1.41 -25.16
CA SER A 6 -30.41 -1.47 -25.00
C SER A 6 -30.06 -2.88 -24.53
N GLU A 7 -29.12 -3.54 -25.20
CA GLU A 7 -28.55 -4.82 -24.74
C GLU A 7 -28.07 -4.68 -23.30
N PRO A 8 -28.27 -5.72 -22.47
CA PRO A 8 -27.79 -5.67 -21.09
C PRO A 8 -26.26 -5.52 -21.07
N ASP A 9 -25.78 -4.67 -20.18
CA ASP A 9 -24.33 -4.45 -19.98
C ASP A 9 -23.66 -5.75 -19.54
N SER A 10 -22.83 -6.32 -20.40
CA SER A 10 -22.12 -7.60 -20.13
C SER A 10 -20.85 -7.44 -19.26
N ARG A 11 -20.41 -6.21 -19.01
CA ARG A 11 -19.15 -5.94 -18.27
C ARG A 11 -19.11 -6.53 -16.85
N PRO A 12 -20.20 -6.48 -16.06
CA PRO A 12 -20.20 -7.12 -14.74
C PRO A 12 -19.96 -8.63 -14.81
N ALA A 13 -20.57 -9.33 -15.74
CA ALA A 13 -20.40 -10.77 -15.89
C ALA A 13 -18.95 -11.14 -16.29
N VAL A 14 -18.35 -10.37 -17.19
CA VAL A 14 -16.93 -10.58 -17.58
C VAL A 14 -16.00 -10.33 -16.40
N PHE A 15 -16.26 -9.32 -15.58
CA PHE A 15 -15.49 -9.06 -14.37
C PHE A 15 -15.62 -10.22 -13.36
N ASP A 16 -16.84 -10.69 -13.10
CA ASP A 16 -17.10 -11.78 -12.17
C ASP A 16 -16.44 -13.09 -12.63
N GLU A 17 -16.43 -13.38 -13.96
CA GLU A 17 -15.70 -14.52 -14.52
C GLU A 17 -14.20 -14.42 -14.30
N LYS A 18 -13.59 -13.23 -14.52
CA LYS A 18 -12.18 -13.01 -14.25
C LYS A 18 -11.82 -13.29 -12.79
N VAL A 19 -12.60 -12.75 -11.87
CA VAL A 19 -12.37 -12.92 -10.42
C VAL A 19 -12.57 -14.39 -10.01
N ALA A 20 -13.62 -15.05 -10.47
CA ALA A 20 -13.88 -16.45 -10.19
C ALA A 20 -12.81 -17.39 -10.77
N GLY A 21 -12.22 -17.00 -11.92
CA GLY A 21 -11.13 -17.72 -12.57
C GLY A 21 -9.74 -17.36 -12.06
N GLU A 22 -9.63 -16.58 -10.97
CA GLU A 22 -8.35 -16.09 -10.41
C GLU A 22 -7.46 -15.40 -11.46
N GLN A 23 -8.07 -14.76 -12.44
CA GLN A 23 -7.35 -14.04 -13.49
C GLN A 23 -6.99 -12.63 -13.00
N GLN A 24 -5.87 -12.14 -13.50
CA GLN A 24 -5.43 -10.78 -13.19
C GLN A 24 -6.42 -9.74 -13.73
N VAL A 25 -6.82 -8.81 -12.87
CA VAL A 25 -7.62 -7.65 -13.24
C VAL A 25 -6.67 -6.50 -13.51
N GLU A 26 -6.66 -6.03 -14.75
CA GLU A 26 -5.79 -4.92 -15.18
C GLU A 26 -6.42 -3.55 -14.85
N PRO A 27 -5.63 -2.48 -14.66
CA PRO A 27 -6.16 -1.14 -14.40
C PRO A 27 -7.10 -0.62 -15.49
N SER A 28 -6.90 -1.06 -16.74
CA SER A 28 -7.72 -0.72 -17.90
C SER A 28 -9.02 -1.52 -18.01
N ASP A 29 -9.13 -2.63 -17.26
CA ASP A 29 -10.35 -3.43 -17.27
C ASP A 29 -11.50 -2.65 -16.64
N TRP A 30 -12.71 -2.90 -17.14
CA TRP A 30 -13.88 -2.47 -16.43
C TRP A 30 -13.96 -3.23 -15.10
N MET A 31 -14.17 -2.49 -14.02
CA MET A 31 -14.39 -3.04 -12.68
C MET A 31 -15.46 -2.23 -11.96
N PRO A 32 -16.22 -2.86 -11.04
CA PRO A 32 -17.17 -2.14 -10.19
C PRO A 32 -16.47 -1.01 -9.43
N GLU A 33 -17.13 0.12 -9.29
CA GLU A 33 -16.58 1.29 -8.58
C GLU A 33 -16.21 0.95 -7.12
N ALA A 34 -16.98 0.10 -6.47
CA ALA A 34 -16.69 -0.38 -5.11
C ALA A 34 -15.38 -1.17 -5.05
N TYR A 35 -15.10 -2.01 -6.08
CA TYR A 35 -13.85 -2.74 -6.20
C TYR A 35 -12.67 -1.78 -6.39
N ARG A 36 -12.78 -0.86 -7.35
CA ARG A 36 -11.75 0.16 -7.63
C ARG A 36 -11.41 0.97 -6.38
N LYS A 37 -12.42 1.48 -5.68
CA LYS A 37 -12.24 2.24 -4.44
C LYS A 37 -11.57 1.43 -3.34
N ASN A 38 -11.93 0.16 -3.20
CA ASN A 38 -11.36 -0.72 -2.20
C ASN A 38 -9.89 -1.05 -2.51
N ALA A 39 -9.57 -1.37 -3.76
CA ALA A 39 -8.21 -1.60 -4.22
C ALA A 39 -7.32 -0.37 -4.01
N LEU A 40 -7.78 0.80 -4.45
CA LEU A 40 -7.08 2.07 -4.23
C LEU A 40 -6.85 2.34 -2.74
N ARG A 41 -7.87 2.14 -1.89
CA ARG A 41 -7.75 2.32 -0.44
C ARG A 41 -6.69 1.40 0.17
N GLN A 42 -6.66 0.14 -0.22
CA GLN A 42 -5.70 -0.83 0.31
C GLN A 42 -4.27 -0.50 -0.13
N MET A 43 -4.06 -0.24 -1.43
CA MET A 43 -2.75 0.14 -1.96
C MET A 43 -2.23 1.43 -1.31
N SER A 44 -3.08 2.45 -1.19
CA SER A 44 -2.70 3.73 -0.57
C SER A 44 -2.35 3.57 0.90
N GLN A 45 -3.15 2.81 1.65
CA GLN A 45 -2.90 2.57 3.07
C GLN A 45 -1.60 1.78 3.29
N HIS A 46 -1.30 0.82 2.42
CA HIS A 46 -0.04 0.07 2.45
C HIS A 46 1.13 1.00 2.11
N ALA A 47 1.05 1.76 1.00
CA ALA A 47 2.09 2.73 0.62
C ALA A 47 2.40 3.73 1.74
N HIS A 48 1.36 4.26 2.41
CA HIS A 48 1.55 5.14 3.56
C HIS A 48 2.23 4.43 4.73
N SER A 49 1.92 3.16 4.97
CA SER A 49 2.55 2.36 6.04
C SER A 49 4.03 2.17 5.77
N GLU A 50 4.41 1.86 4.53
CA GLU A 50 5.81 1.73 4.12
C GLU A 50 6.60 3.03 4.37
N VAL A 51 6.08 4.15 3.86
CA VAL A 51 6.74 5.46 3.99
C VAL A 51 6.83 5.93 5.46
N ILE A 52 5.77 5.75 6.25
CA ILE A 52 5.78 6.12 7.67
C ILE A 52 6.67 5.17 8.47
N GLY A 53 6.68 3.87 8.15
CA GLY A 53 7.52 2.85 8.79
C GLY A 53 9.02 3.11 8.65
N MET A 54 9.44 3.76 7.57
CA MET A 54 10.83 4.19 7.40
C MET A 54 11.34 5.08 8.53
N GLN A 55 10.50 5.88 9.17
CA GLN A 55 10.92 6.86 10.18
C GLN A 55 11.45 6.21 11.46
N PRO A 56 10.69 5.33 12.16
CA PRO A 56 11.20 4.64 13.35
C PRO A 56 12.41 3.78 13.01
N GLU A 57 12.42 3.07 11.90
CA GLU A 57 13.55 2.24 11.47
C GLU A 57 14.79 3.08 11.16
N GLY A 58 14.64 4.16 10.39
CA GLY A 58 15.72 5.10 10.05
C GLY A 58 16.34 5.72 11.28
N SER A 59 15.54 6.08 12.30
CA SER A 59 16.04 6.64 13.56
C SER A 59 16.91 5.68 14.36
N TRP A 60 16.77 4.38 14.12
CA TRP A 60 17.55 3.33 14.79
C TRP A 60 18.83 2.92 14.06
N ILE A 61 19.08 3.36 12.83
CA ILE A 61 20.30 3.01 12.08
C ILE A 61 21.55 3.31 12.89
N THR A 62 21.66 4.51 13.46
CA THR A 62 22.83 4.92 14.27
C THR A 62 22.87 4.23 15.62
N ARG A 63 21.75 3.79 16.15
CA ARG A 63 21.59 3.16 17.49
C ARG A 63 21.69 1.64 17.43
N ALA A 64 21.61 1.02 16.27
CA ALA A 64 21.72 -0.43 16.12
C ALA A 64 23.05 -0.95 16.71
N PRO A 65 23.03 -2.12 17.41
CA PRO A 65 24.13 -2.52 18.30
C PRO A 65 25.42 -2.95 17.61
N THR A 66 25.41 -3.24 16.31
CA THR A 66 26.60 -3.62 15.54
C THR A 66 26.59 -2.98 14.16
N LEU A 67 27.76 -2.83 13.55
CA LEU A 67 27.90 -2.30 12.18
C LEU A 67 27.09 -3.15 11.18
N ARG A 68 27.11 -4.47 11.33
CA ARG A 68 26.31 -5.37 10.48
C ARG A 68 24.81 -5.07 10.58
N ARG A 69 24.30 -4.85 11.79
CA ARG A 69 22.87 -4.54 12.02
C ARG A 69 22.51 -3.15 11.52
N LYS A 70 23.43 -2.18 11.60
CA LYS A 70 23.26 -0.85 10.99
C LYS A 70 23.09 -0.97 9.48
N ALA A 71 23.95 -1.74 8.82
CA ALA A 71 23.90 -1.94 7.38
C ALA A 71 22.61 -2.64 6.93
N ILE A 72 22.18 -3.68 7.67
CA ILE A 72 20.91 -4.38 7.40
C ILE A 72 19.72 -3.42 7.53
N LEU A 73 19.69 -2.63 8.60
CA LEU A 73 18.58 -1.69 8.83
C LEU A 73 18.55 -0.58 7.77
N MET A 74 19.72 -0.10 7.32
CA MET A 74 19.80 0.87 6.23
C MET A 74 19.24 0.29 4.93
N ALA A 75 19.60 -0.96 4.59
CA ALA A 75 19.08 -1.62 3.41
C ALA A 75 17.55 -1.78 3.50
N LYS A 76 17.04 -2.18 4.67
CA LYS A 76 15.61 -2.30 4.92
C LYS A 76 14.86 -0.98 4.71
N VAL A 77 15.35 0.12 5.28
CA VAL A 77 14.73 1.45 5.12
C VAL A 77 14.67 1.87 3.65
N GLN A 78 15.69 1.55 2.84
CA GLN A 78 15.67 1.79 1.40
C GLN A 78 14.61 0.93 0.69
N ASP A 79 14.46 -0.31 1.11
CA ASP A 79 13.51 -1.26 0.57
C ASP A 79 12.07 -0.80 0.83
N GLU A 80 11.75 -0.41 2.06
CA GLU A 80 10.44 0.18 2.44
C GLU A 80 10.11 1.43 1.60
N GLY A 81 11.12 2.29 1.37
CA GLY A 81 10.97 3.43 0.47
C GLY A 81 10.63 3.02 -0.97
N GLY A 82 11.27 1.97 -1.46
CA GLY A 82 11.01 1.38 -2.77
C GLY A 82 9.59 0.80 -2.87
N HIS A 83 9.17 0.05 -1.86
CA HIS A 83 7.81 -0.52 -1.76
C HIS A 83 6.76 0.59 -1.75
N GLY A 84 6.93 1.63 -0.93
CA GLY A 84 6.02 2.77 -0.89
C GLY A 84 5.86 3.46 -2.24
N LEU A 85 6.97 3.72 -2.94
CA LEU A 85 6.96 4.32 -4.28
C LEU A 85 6.28 3.43 -5.31
N TYR A 86 6.53 2.12 -5.26
CA TYR A 86 5.89 1.14 -6.14
C TYR A 86 4.36 1.10 -5.94
N LEU A 87 3.93 1.06 -4.69
CA LEU A 87 2.49 1.03 -4.34
C LEU A 87 1.78 2.34 -4.71
N TYR A 88 2.44 3.50 -4.55
CA TYR A 88 1.89 4.76 -5.06
C TYR A 88 1.74 4.74 -6.57
N SER A 89 2.72 4.21 -7.30
CA SER A 89 2.61 4.08 -8.76
C SER A 89 1.47 3.16 -9.18
N ALA A 90 1.24 2.08 -8.43
CA ALA A 90 0.08 1.20 -8.65
C ALA A 90 -1.24 1.95 -8.38
N ALA A 91 -1.33 2.74 -7.31
CA ALA A 91 -2.51 3.56 -7.01
C ALA A 91 -2.79 4.61 -8.11
N GLU A 92 -1.75 5.19 -8.71
CA GLU A 92 -1.88 6.14 -9.82
C GLU A 92 -2.60 5.52 -11.03
N THR A 93 -2.38 4.23 -11.30
CA THR A 93 -3.08 3.53 -12.39
C THR A 93 -4.58 3.41 -12.15
N LEU A 94 -5.02 3.56 -10.91
CA LEU A 94 -6.45 3.56 -10.53
C LEU A 94 -7.07 4.95 -10.46
N GLY A 95 -6.30 6.00 -10.80
CA GLY A 95 -6.82 7.36 -11.02
C GLY A 95 -6.64 8.35 -9.87
N THR A 96 -5.80 8.04 -8.87
CA THR A 96 -5.44 9.01 -7.82
C THR A 96 -3.93 9.25 -7.84
N SER A 97 -3.51 10.49 -7.99
CA SER A 97 -2.09 10.82 -8.08
C SER A 97 -1.35 10.59 -6.76
N ARG A 98 -0.06 10.30 -6.86
CA ARG A 98 0.83 10.21 -5.70
C ARG A 98 0.80 11.46 -4.86
N ASP A 99 0.81 12.63 -5.48
CA ASP A 99 0.82 13.91 -4.78
C ASP A 99 -0.45 14.10 -3.93
N GLU A 100 -1.63 13.72 -4.47
CA GLU A 100 -2.89 13.74 -3.71
C GLU A 100 -2.84 12.79 -2.50
N LEU A 101 -2.26 11.60 -2.67
CA LEU A 101 -2.14 10.61 -1.59
C LEU A 101 -1.17 11.08 -0.50
N ILE A 102 -0.03 11.64 -0.88
CA ILE A 102 0.96 12.18 0.06
C ILE A 102 0.40 13.40 0.78
N GLU A 103 -0.28 14.30 0.07
CA GLU A 103 -0.93 15.46 0.70
C GLU A 103 -2.02 15.04 1.70
N ALA A 104 -2.81 14.02 1.37
CA ALA A 104 -3.79 13.45 2.29
C ALA A 104 -3.13 12.88 3.56
N MET A 105 -1.94 12.30 3.44
CA MET A 105 -1.16 11.79 4.57
C MET A 105 -0.66 12.96 5.44
N HIS A 106 -0.08 14.00 4.86
CA HIS A 106 0.40 15.17 5.58
C HIS A 106 -0.72 15.92 6.31
N GLN A 107 -1.92 15.93 5.75
CA GLN A 107 -3.11 16.52 6.37
C GLN A 107 -3.78 15.62 7.42
N GLY A 108 -3.22 14.47 7.74
CA GLY A 108 -3.79 13.52 8.71
C GLY A 108 -5.10 12.86 8.27
N ARG A 109 -5.41 12.91 6.97
CA ARG A 109 -6.62 12.28 6.39
C ARG A 109 -6.39 10.86 5.90
N ALA A 110 -5.14 10.45 5.75
CA ALA A 110 -4.76 9.11 5.32
C ALA A 110 -4.66 8.15 6.52
N LYS A 111 -4.84 6.85 6.22
CA LYS A 111 -4.64 5.78 7.19
C LYS A 111 -3.35 5.02 6.87
N TYR A 112 -2.67 4.57 7.89
CA TYR A 112 -1.50 3.68 7.84
C TYR A 112 -1.50 2.75 9.07
N ALA A 113 -0.56 1.84 9.16
CA ALA A 113 -0.46 0.91 10.30
C ALA A 113 -0.25 1.68 11.62
N SER A 114 -1.20 1.56 12.53
CA SER A 114 -1.27 2.36 13.77
C SER A 114 -0.08 2.15 14.70
N ILE A 115 0.65 1.04 14.57
CA ILE A 115 1.84 0.75 15.36
C ILE A 115 2.91 1.85 15.22
N PHE A 116 3.00 2.48 14.05
CA PHE A 116 3.96 3.56 13.79
C PHE A 116 3.65 4.87 14.53
N ASN A 117 2.51 4.97 15.20
CA ASN A 117 2.21 6.09 16.11
C ASN A 117 2.87 5.92 17.49
N TYR A 118 3.46 4.76 17.78
CA TYR A 118 4.09 4.48 19.06
C TYR A 118 5.61 4.46 18.92
N PRO A 119 6.36 5.02 19.88
CA PRO A 119 7.81 5.03 19.81
C PRO A 119 8.38 3.63 20.02
N ALA A 120 9.33 3.23 19.18
CA ALA A 120 10.18 2.07 19.43
C ALA A 120 11.30 2.47 20.39
N LEU A 121 11.24 2.01 21.62
CA LEU A 121 12.14 2.43 22.70
C LEU A 121 13.40 1.57 22.79
N THR A 122 13.34 0.33 22.33
CA THR A 122 14.44 -0.63 22.40
C THR A 122 14.74 -1.23 21.03
N TRP A 123 15.93 -1.85 20.90
CA TRP A 123 16.27 -2.62 19.71
C TRP A 123 15.31 -3.81 19.48
N ALA A 124 14.79 -4.39 20.57
CA ALA A 124 13.82 -5.46 20.49
C ALA A 124 12.48 -4.99 19.89
N ASP A 125 12.04 -3.76 20.20
CA ASP A 125 10.83 -3.18 19.63
C ASP A 125 10.96 -3.04 18.10
N ILE A 126 12.11 -2.54 17.63
CA ILE A 126 12.39 -2.46 16.17
C ILE A 126 12.40 -3.85 15.55
N GLY A 127 13.01 -4.83 16.20
CA GLY A 127 13.01 -6.20 15.72
C GLY A 127 11.60 -6.81 15.67
N ALA A 128 10.77 -6.53 16.67
CA ALA A 128 9.39 -7.00 16.71
C ALA A 128 8.52 -6.33 15.64
N ILE A 129 8.68 -5.04 15.42
CA ILE A 129 7.97 -4.31 14.33
C ILE A 129 8.34 -4.93 12.99
N GLY A 130 9.63 -5.02 12.67
CA GLY A 130 10.10 -5.57 11.40
C GLY A 130 9.70 -7.03 11.17
N TRP A 131 9.58 -7.83 12.24
CA TRP A 131 9.17 -9.23 12.10
C TRP A 131 7.64 -9.40 11.98
N LEU A 132 6.87 -8.72 12.82
CA LEU A 132 5.44 -8.94 12.95
C LEU A 132 4.63 -8.09 11.97
N VAL A 133 5.01 -6.83 11.78
CA VAL A 133 4.24 -5.91 10.92
C VAL A 133 4.57 -6.19 9.45
N ASP A 134 5.84 -6.23 9.10
CA ASP A 134 6.26 -6.47 7.71
C ASP A 134 5.98 -7.92 7.31
N GLY A 135 6.20 -8.88 8.22
CA GLY A 135 5.85 -10.28 7.99
C GLY A 135 4.35 -10.54 7.81
N ALA A 136 3.47 -9.65 8.27
CA ALA A 136 2.04 -9.73 8.05
C ALA A 136 1.59 -9.10 6.71
N ALA A 137 2.49 -8.35 6.05
CA ALA A 137 2.22 -7.71 4.77
C ALA A 137 2.57 -8.60 3.55
N ILE A 138 3.17 -9.77 3.80
CA ILE A 138 3.47 -10.80 2.81
C ILE A 138 2.28 -11.74 2.70
#